data_309ee918924f83d67a93cbe74ca50529
#
_entry.id   309ee918924f83d67a93cbe74ca50529
#
_cell.length_a   1.000
_cell.length_b   1.000
_cell.length_c   1.000
_cell.angle_alpha   90.00
_cell.angle_beta   90.00
_cell.angle_gamma   90.00
#
_symmetry.space_group_name_H-M   'P 1'
#
loop_
_entity.id
_entity.type
_entity.pdbx_description
1 polymer ?
#
loop_
_entity_poly.entity_id
_entity_poly.type
_entity_poly.pdbx_seq_one_letter_code
_entity_poly.pdbx_strand_id
1 'polypeptide(L)'
;MFKSENNQITIEQMRKLDEEYTLVDIRDEISFEYGHIDGAKNIPLAKIKEDNSLLPKDKLVVLCCKSGQISDELAENLRDDGFNAVNLEGGYYSWLRSQFENEDYATDVEKSIRKKFSKTIWSRFTAAIIEYKLVEPNDKIAVCISGGKDSMLMAKLFQELKRHNKFPFELVFLVMDPGYCVENRDVIESNARRLNIPITVFETDIFNSVYNVDKYPCYLCARMRRGYLYKKAKQLGCNKIALGHHYDDVIETILMGMLYGGQVQTMMPKLHSTNYEGMELIRPLYLVREAEIKHWRDYNKLNFIQCACRFTDTCTTCSPNSNTGSKRQEIKQLIANLKKINPQIESNIFHSVENVNLDTIISYKQGDNKVSFLDRYDDMGKGK
;
A
#
# COMPACT_ATOMS: atom_id res chain seq x y z
N MET A 1 -12.96 35.90 16.03
CA MET A 1 -13.79 34.73 16.34
C MET A 1 -14.50 34.31 15.04
N PHE A 2 -14.02 33.21 14.46
CA PHE A 2 -14.61 32.68 13.23
C PHE A 2 -16.05 32.22 13.49
N LYS A 3 -17.03 32.88 12.86
CA LYS A 3 -18.44 32.48 12.90
C LYS A 3 -18.81 31.90 11.54
N SER A 4 -18.68 30.59 11.36
CA SER A 4 -19.37 29.91 10.27
C SER A 4 -20.82 29.62 10.71
N GLU A 5 -21.77 29.77 9.81
CA GLU A 5 -23.18 29.47 10.10
C GLU A 5 -23.43 28.01 10.53
N ASN A 6 -22.50 27.08 10.22
CA ASN A 6 -22.62 25.63 10.46
C ASN A 6 -21.49 25.02 11.29
N ASN A 7 -20.65 25.82 11.98
CA ASN A 7 -19.52 25.29 12.78
C ASN A 7 -18.53 24.37 12.00
N GLN A 8 -18.54 24.49 10.69
CA GLN A 8 -17.65 23.76 9.78
C GLN A 8 -16.87 24.76 8.91
N ILE A 9 -15.70 24.34 8.45
CA ILE A 9 -14.86 25.13 7.55
C ILE A 9 -14.44 24.32 6.34
N THR A 10 -14.59 24.88 5.14
CA THR A 10 -14.08 24.27 3.92
C THR A 10 -12.55 24.45 3.78
N ILE A 11 -11.92 23.66 2.91
CA ILE A 11 -10.49 23.80 2.59
C ILE A 11 -10.15 25.21 2.08
N GLU A 12 -11.01 25.77 1.24
CA GLU A 12 -10.81 27.12 0.70
C GLU A 12 -10.90 28.20 1.76
N GLN A 13 -11.86 28.07 2.67
CA GLN A 13 -12.02 28.97 3.81
C GLN A 13 -10.83 28.85 4.77
N MET A 14 -10.39 27.63 5.10
CA MET A 14 -9.23 27.37 5.96
C MET A 14 -7.96 27.99 5.39
N ARG A 15 -7.72 27.91 4.06
CA ARG A 15 -6.56 28.54 3.41
C ARG A 15 -6.59 30.09 3.43
N LYS A 16 -7.75 30.69 3.63
CA LYS A 16 -7.97 32.14 3.67
C LYS A 16 -8.11 32.69 5.08
N LEU A 17 -7.90 31.86 6.12
CA LEU A 17 -7.95 32.32 7.49
C LEU A 17 -6.79 33.29 7.77
N ASP A 18 -7.14 34.50 8.21
CA ASP A 18 -6.17 35.50 8.66
C ASP A 18 -5.80 35.32 10.16
N GLU A 19 -6.63 34.56 10.91
CA GLU A 19 -6.37 34.25 12.32
C GLU A 19 -5.51 33.01 12.49
N GLU A 20 -4.70 32.99 13.56
CA GLU A 20 -3.86 31.84 13.88
C GLU A 20 -4.71 30.66 14.35
N TYR A 21 -4.56 29.52 13.70
CA TYR A 21 -5.26 28.27 14.03
C TYR A 21 -4.31 27.10 14.21
N THR A 22 -4.79 26.06 14.88
CA THR A 22 -4.10 24.77 14.97
C THR A 22 -4.93 23.73 14.23
N LEU A 23 -4.37 23.16 13.17
CA LEU A 23 -4.97 22.05 12.45
C LEU A 23 -4.59 20.73 13.14
N VAL A 24 -5.59 19.97 13.59
CA VAL A 24 -5.41 18.73 14.32
C VAL A 24 -6.02 17.57 13.53
N ASP A 25 -5.18 16.63 13.14
CA ASP A 25 -5.60 15.38 12.51
C ASP A 25 -5.82 14.32 13.60
N ILE A 26 -7.07 13.90 13.77
CA ILE A 26 -7.48 12.97 14.82
C ILE A 26 -7.43 11.50 14.39
N ARG A 27 -6.94 11.21 13.18
CA ARG A 27 -6.71 9.85 12.70
C ARG A 27 -5.57 9.19 13.48
N ASP A 28 -5.49 7.87 13.39
CA ASP A 28 -4.37 7.11 13.95
C ASP A 28 -3.02 7.53 13.35
N GLU A 29 -1.94 7.26 14.09
CA GLU A 29 -0.57 7.65 13.73
C GLU A 29 -0.14 7.08 12.38
N ILE A 30 -0.55 5.85 12.08
CA ILE A 30 -0.22 5.18 10.81
C ILE A 30 -0.91 5.87 9.63
N SER A 31 -2.20 6.19 9.77
CA SER A 31 -2.96 6.94 8.76
C SER A 31 -2.37 8.33 8.52
N PHE A 32 -1.91 9.01 9.57
CA PHE A 32 -1.24 10.29 9.49
C PHE A 32 0.11 10.21 8.78
N GLU A 33 0.95 9.21 9.11
CA GLU A 33 2.24 8.97 8.43
C GLU A 33 2.07 8.64 6.94
N TYR A 34 0.97 8.00 6.58
CA TYR A 34 0.65 7.68 5.18
C TYR A 34 0.39 8.92 4.33
N GLY A 35 -0.11 9.98 4.94
CA GLY A 35 -0.35 11.28 4.31
C GLY A 35 -1.26 12.11 5.19
N HIS A 36 -0.97 13.40 5.30
CA HIS A 36 -1.70 14.37 6.11
C HIS A 36 -1.72 15.74 5.43
N ILE A 37 -2.52 16.65 5.95
CA ILE A 37 -2.56 18.04 5.51
C ILE A 37 -1.30 18.75 6.04
N ASP A 38 -0.61 19.49 5.17
CA ASP A 38 0.61 20.21 5.55
C ASP A 38 0.35 21.11 6.77
N GLY A 39 1.19 21.00 7.80
CA GLY A 39 1.07 21.72 9.04
C GLY A 39 0.11 21.14 10.08
N ALA A 40 -0.57 20.05 9.77
CA ALA A 40 -1.43 19.35 10.75
C ALA A 40 -0.60 18.68 11.85
N LYS A 41 -1.09 18.77 13.10
CA LYS A 41 -0.59 18.00 14.24
C LYS A 41 -1.40 16.74 14.39
N ASN A 42 -0.75 15.58 14.51
CA ASN A 42 -1.48 14.34 14.78
C ASN A 42 -1.74 14.19 16.29
N ILE A 43 -2.99 14.21 16.67
CA ILE A 43 -3.44 13.88 18.02
C ILE A 43 -4.62 12.91 17.86
N PRO A 44 -4.37 11.59 17.91
CA PRO A 44 -5.42 10.59 17.72
C PRO A 44 -6.62 10.80 18.64
N LEU A 45 -7.83 10.52 18.14
CA LEU A 45 -9.10 10.71 18.87
C LEU A 45 -9.08 10.11 20.27
N ALA A 46 -8.47 8.94 20.47
CA ALA A 46 -8.38 8.30 21.77
C ALA A 46 -7.64 9.16 22.80
N LYS A 47 -6.52 9.79 22.39
CA LYS A 47 -5.74 10.68 23.25
C LYS A 47 -6.52 11.94 23.63
N ILE A 48 -7.30 12.51 22.71
CA ILE A 48 -8.13 13.69 23.01
C ILE A 48 -9.27 13.34 23.97
N LYS A 49 -9.87 12.14 23.83
CA LYS A 49 -10.90 11.66 24.74
C LYS A 49 -10.39 11.38 26.16
N GLU A 50 -9.13 10.99 26.29
CA GLU A 50 -8.47 10.80 27.60
C GLU A 50 -8.06 12.12 28.23
N ASP A 51 -7.53 13.05 27.42
CA ASP A 51 -7.04 14.36 27.90
C ASP A 51 -7.22 15.43 26.82
N ASN A 52 -8.27 16.25 26.93
CA ASN A 52 -8.53 17.35 26.01
C ASN A 52 -7.63 18.57 26.23
N SER A 53 -6.82 18.61 27.30
CA SER A 53 -5.82 19.66 27.53
C SER A 53 -4.67 19.67 26.53
N LEU A 54 -4.54 18.61 25.72
CA LEU A 54 -3.63 18.53 24.58
C LEU A 54 -3.97 19.53 23.47
N LEU A 55 -5.18 20.08 23.50
CA LEU A 55 -5.65 21.06 22.51
C LEU A 55 -5.51 22.50 23.08
N PRO A 56 -5.13 23.48 22.25
CA PRO A 56 -5.05 24.88 22.67
C PRO A 56 -6.46 25.45 22.90
N LYS A 57 -6.67 26.17 24.02
CA LYS A 57 -7.93 26.90 24.31
C LYS A 57 -7.92 28.34 23.81
N ASP A 58 -6.76 28.89 23.53
CA ASP A 58 -6.53 30.27 23.17
C ASP A 58 -6.59 30.55 21.64
N LYS A 59 -6.66 29.48 20.83
CA LYS A 59 -6.65 29.55 19.37
C LYS A 59 -7.80 28.76 18.77
N LEU A 60 -8.09 29.04 17.50
CA LEU A 60 -9.02 28.22 16.71
C LEU A 60 -8.40 26.83 16.49
N VAL A 61 -9.16 25.78 16.80
CA VAL A 61 -8.79 24.39 16.53
C VAL A 61 -9.61 23.88 15.34
N VAL A 62 -8.93 23.58 14.24
CA VAL A 62 -9.54 22.95 13.08
C VAL A 62 -9.31 21.44 13.18
N LEU A 63 -10.38 20.67 13.36
CA LEU A 63 -10.32 19.21 13.49
C LEU A 63 -10.50 18.55 12.15
N CYS A 64 -9.66 17.56 11.86
CA CYS A 64 -9.70 16.78 10.64
C CYS A 64 -9.70 15.29 10.98
N CYS A 65 -10.69 14.56 10.51
CA CYS A 65 -10.67 13.10 10.43
C CYS A 65 -10.64 12.64 8.96
N LYS A 66 -10.95 11.39 8.70
CA LYS A 66 -10.94 10.83 7.35
C LYS A 66 -11.98 11.49 6.41
N SER A 67 -13.25 11.57 6.87
CA SER A 67 -14.39 12.04 6.07
C SER A 67 -15.10 13.29 6.63
N GLY A 68 -14.65 13.82 7.76
CA GLY A 68 -15.31 14.93 8.44
C GLY A 68 -16.39 14.54 9.45
N GLN A 69 -16.88 13.31 9.47
CA GLN A 69 -17.98 12.89 10.35
C GLN A 69 -17.58 12.82 11.83
N ILE A 70 -16.53 12.08 12.13
CA ILE A 70 -16.04 11.89 13.54
C ILE A 70 -15.49 13.21 14.09
N SER A 71 -14.82 14.01 13.27
CA SER A 71 -14.31 15.32 13.69
C SER A 71 -15.40 16.36 13.89
N ASP A 72 -16.56 16.21 13.26
CA ASP A 72 -17.73 17.08 13.47
C ASP A 72 -18.32 16.85 14.87
N GLU A 73 -18.60 15.59 15.21
CA GLU A 73 -19.07 15.21 16.55
C GLU A 73 -18.09 15.64 17.64
N LEU A 74 -16.79 15.44 17.43
CA LEU A 74 -15.78 15.88 18.39
C LEU A 74 -15.72 17.41 18.52
N ALA A 75 -15.85 18.15 17.41
CA ALA A 75 -15.84 19.61 17.44
C ALA A 75 -17.03 20.16 18.25
N GLU A 76 -18.20 19.51 18.15
CA GLU A 76 -19.39 19.86 18.93
C GLU A 76 -19.13 19.67 20.42
N ASN A 77 -18.65 18.51 20.84
CA ASN A 77 -18.33 18.21 22.24
C ASN A 77 -17.26 19.18 22.82
N LEU A 78 -16.22 19.49 22.03
CA LEU A 78 -15.18 20.41 22.48
C LEU A 78 -15.67 21.86 22.63
N ARG A 79 -16.64 22.29 21.82
CA ARG A 79 -17.27 23.61 22.01
C ARG A 79 -18.06 23.69 23.30
N ASP A 80 -18.76 22.60 23.67
CA ASP A 80 -19.45 22.51 24.97
C ASP A 80 -18.47 22.60 26.14
N ASP A 81 -17.23 22.10 25.96
CA ASP A 81 -16.13 22.20 26.92
C ASP A 81 -15.38 23.57 26.87
N GLY A 82 -15.87 24.51 26.04
CA GLY A 82 -15.33 25.87 25.96
C GLY A 82 -14.15 26.06 25.02
N PHE A 83 -13.87 25.11 24.14
CA PHE A 83 -12.86 25.26 23.07
C PHE A 83 -13.46 26.02 21.86
N ASN A 84 -12.60 26.79 21.15
CA ASN A 84 -12.93 27.34 19.86
C ASN A 84 -12.62 26.28 18.78
N ALA A 85 -13.50 25.30 18.56
CA ALA A 85 -13.26 24.17 17.68
C ALA A 85 -14.23 24.13 16.51
N VAL A 86 -13.71 23.84 15.30
CA VAL A 86 -14.49 23.69 14.07
C VAL A 86 -14.07 22.41 13.33
N ASN A 87 -15.00 21.83 12.59
CA ASN A 87 -14.76 20.67 11.76
C ASN A 87 -14.28 21.09 10.37
N LEU A 88 -13.27 20.40 9.82
CA LEU A 88 -12.92 20.49 8.40
C LEU A 88 -13.94 19.68 7.59
N GLU A 89 -14.75 20.36 6.79
CA GLU A 89 -15.79 19.75 5.96
C GLU A 89 -15.22 18.72 4.99
N GLY A 90 -15.76 17.49 5.02
CA GLY A 90 -15.27 16.36 4.23
C GLY A 90 -13.89 15.86 4.64
N GLY A 91 -13.28 16.40 5.70
CA GLY A 91 -12.05 15.94 6.32
C GLY A 91 -10.86 15.85 5.37
N TYR A 92 -9.98 14.90 5.63
CA TYR A 92 -8.80 14.63 4.83
C TYR A 92 -9.11 14.33 3.35
N TYR A 93 -10.24 13.70 3.07
CA TYR A 93 -10.67 13.43 1.69
C TYR A 93 -11.00 14.70 0.90
N SER A 94 -11.64 15.69 1.53
CA SER A 94 -11.89 16.98 0.89
C SER A 94 -10.59 17.68 0.51
N TRP A 95 -9.61 17.65 1.41
CA TRP A 95 -8.28 18.19 1.12
C TRP A 95 -7.58 17.44 -0.02
N LEU A 96 -7.65 16.10 -0.05
CA LEU A 96 -7.10 15.32 -1.16
C LEU A 96 -7.69 15.77 -2.50
N ARG A 97 -9.00 15.97 -2.57
CA ARG A 97 -9.67 16.44 -3.81
C ARG A 97 -9.17 17.82 -4.24
N SER A 98 -8.95 18.75 -3.29
CA SER A 98 -8.49 20.11 -3.59
C SER A 98 -7.06 20.19 -4.16
N GLN A 99 -6.30 19.08 -4.14
CA GLN A 99 -4.95 19.01 -4.70
C GLN A 99 -4.93 18.72 -6.22
N PHE A 100 -6.08 18.52 -6.87
CA PHE A 100 -6.16 17.98 -8.24
C PHE A 100 -6.10 19.01 -9.39
N GLU A 101 -5.81 20.28 -9.16
CA GLU A 101 -5.99 21.37 -10.15
C GLU A 101 -4.77 21.71 -11.02
N ASN A 102 -3.71 20.89 -11.07
CA ASN A 102 -2.48 21.22 -11.82
C ASN A 102 -2.27 20.30 -13.05
N GLU A 103 -2.44 20.84 -14.28
CA GLU A 103 -2.37 20.09 -15.56
C GLU A 103 -0.99 19.48 -15.88
N ASP A 104 0.11 20.09 -15.42
CA ASP A 104 1.49 19.63 -15.70
C ASP A 104 2.01 18.57 -14.72
N TYR A 105 1.25 18.23 -13.72
CA TYR A 105 1.68 17.43 -12.60
C TYR A 105 2.13 15.99 -12.99
N ALA A 106 1.39 15.31 -13.88
CA ALA A 106 1.75 13.96 -14.32
C ALA A 106 3.13 13.93 -14.99
N THR A 107 3.46 14.98 -15.75
CA THR A 107 4.75 15.13 -16.44
C THR A 107 5.89 15.31 -15.43
N ASP A 108 5.69 16.06 -14.36
CA ASP A 108 6.72 16.27 -13.33
C ASP A 108 6.96 15.00 -12.51
N VAL A 109 5.91 14.24 -12.21
CA VAL A 109 6.03 12.92 -11.59
C VAL A 109 6.84 11.97 -12.48
N GLU A 110 6.61 11.94 -13.78
CA GLU A 110 7.39 11.15 -14.74
C GLU A 110 8.85 11.59 -14.80
N LYS A 111 9.11 12.90 -14.84
CA LYS A 111 10.48 13.44 -14.79
C LYS A 111 11.20 13.05 -13.50
N SER A 112 10.48 13.00 -12.37
CA SER A 112 11.06 12.59 -11.08
C SER A 112 11.58 11.16 -11.13
N ILE A 113 10.82 10.22 -11.73
CA ILE A 113 11.24 8.82 -11.91
C ILE A 113 12.54 8.73 -12.72
N ARG A 114 12.62 9.46 -13.85
CA ARG A 114 13.78 9.43 -14.74
C ARG A 114 15.03 10.11 -14.19
N LYS A 115 14.86 11.14 -13.36
CA LYS A 115 15.97 11.95 -12.81
C LYS A 115 16.28 11.57 -11.37
N LYS A 116 15.41 11.99 -10.44
CA LYS A 116 15.63 11.85 -8.99
C LYS A 116 15.68 10.39 -8.54
N PHE A 117 14.74 9.57 -9.02
CA PHE A 117 14.56 8.17 -8.62
C PHE A 117 15.12 7.18 -9.65
N SER A 118 15.95 7.64 -10.57
CA SER A 118 16.54 6.80 -11.63
C SER A 118 17.32 5.61 -11.07
N LYS A 119 18.16 5.82 -10.06
CA LYS A 119 19.02 4.78 -9.47
C LYS A 119 18.29 3.90 -8.46
N THR A 120 17.36 4.47 -7.69
CA THR A 120 16.75 3.82 -6.54
C THR A 120 15.46 3.09 -6.88
N ILE A 121 14.69 3.61 -7.85
CA ILE A 121 13.42 3.02 -8.28
C ILE A 121 13.53 2.46 -9.69
N TRP A 122 13.80 3.31 -10.69
CA TRP A 122 13.78 2.89 -12.09
C TRP A 122 14.75 1.76 -12.39
N SER A 123 16.01 1.91 -11.98
CA SER A 123 17.04 0.89 -12.18
C SER A 123 16.70 -0.44 -11.47
N ARG A 124 16.11 -0.38 -10.27
CA ARG A 124 15.68 -1.58 -9.54
C ARG A 124 14.48 -2.27 -10.19
N PHE A 125 13.52 -1.48 -10.65
CA PHE A 125 12.37 -1.99 -11.41
C PHE A 125 12.82 -2.69 -12.69
N THR A 126 13.67 -2.04 -13.50
CA THR A 126 14.17 -2.62 -14.75
C THR A 126 15.07 -3.83 -14.51
N ALA A 127 15.86 -3.83 -13.43
CA ALA A 127 16.64 -5.01 -13.01
C ALA A 127 15.72 -6.20 -12.72
N ALA A 128 14.64 -6.02 -11.96
CA ALA A 128 13.67 -7.09 -11.69
C ALA A 128 13.00 -7.60 -12.98
N ILE A 129 12.64 -6.70 -13.91
CA ILE A 129 12.06 -7.08 -15.20
C ILE A 129 13.01 -8.00 -15.98
N ILE A 130 14.30 -7.67 -16.02
CA ILE A 130 15.32 -8.40 -16.81
C ILE A 130 15.69 -9.71 -16.09
N GLU A 131 16.04 -9.64 -14.81
CA GLU A 131 16.55 -10.77 -14.03
C GLU A 131 15.53 -11.90 -13.93
N TYR A 132 14.28 -11.56 -13.65
CA TYR A 132 13.21 -12.55 -13.48
C TYR A 132 12.35 -12.75 -14.75
N LYS A 133 12.73 -12.15 -15.88
CA LYS A 133 12.00 -12.22 -17.16
C LYS A 133 10.50 -11.95 -16.98
N LEU A 134 10.19 -10.84 -16.30
CA LEU A 134 8.80 -10.53 -15.93
C LEU A 134 7.96 -10.06 -17.12
N VAL A 135 8.59 -9.41 -18.10
CA VAL A 135 7.93 -8.91 -19.32
C VAL A 135 8.63 -9.49 -20.54
N GLU A 136 7.85 -10.09 -21.43
CA GLU A 136 8.31 -10.73 -22.65
C GLU A 136 7.60 -10.13 -23.89
N PRO A 137 8.15 -10.33 -25.10
CA PRO A 137 7.50 -9.83 -26.32
C PRO A 137 6.06 -10.35 -26.48
N ASN A 138 5.14 -9.46 -26.86
CA ASN A 138 3.72 -9.71 -27.06
C ASN A 138 2.92 -10.01 -25.80
N ASP A 139 3.49 -9.82 -24.61
CA ASP A 139 2.71 -9.88 -23.37
C ASP A 139 1.59 -8.83 -23.38
N LYS A 140 0.45 -9.20 -22.82
CA LYS A 140 -0.61 -8.28 -22.43
C LYS A 140 -0.81 -8.36 -20.93
N ILE A 141 -0.41 -7.29 -20.22
CA ILE A 141 -0.26 -7.28 -18.77
C ILE A 141 -1.37 -6.46 -18.13
N ALA A 142 -2.13 -7.07 -17.24
CA ALA A 142 -3.04 -6.35 -16.35
C ALA A 142 -2.27 -5.83 -15.14
N VAL A 143 -2.03 -4.52 -15.12
CA VAL A 143 -1.42 -3.82 -13.97
C VAL A 143 -2.50 -3.56 -12.94
N CYS A 144 -2.46 -4.30 -11.82
CA CYS A 144 -3.49 -4.25 -10.80
C CYS A 144 -3.29 -3.07 -9.85
N ILE A 145 -4.25 -2.16 -9.82
CA ILE A 145 -4.22 -0.94 -9.03
C ILE A 145 -5.17 -1.07 -7.83
N SER A 146 -4.62 -0.93 -6.63
CA SER A 146 -5.37 -0.94 -5.37
C SER A 146 -5.68 0.46 -4.82
N GLY A 147 -5.16 1.50 -5.45
CA GLY A 147 -5.24 2.89 -4.99
C GLY A 147 -4.14 3.31 -4.01
N GLY A 148 -3.30 2.37 -3.54
CA GLY A 148 -2.15 2.67 -2.69
C GLY A 148 -0.91 3.08 -3.48
N LYS A 149 0.08 3.66 -2.77
CA LYS A 149 1.34 4.20 -3.30
C LYS A 149 2.08 3.22 -4.24
N ASP A 150 2.14 1.94 -3.83
CA ASP A 150 2.92 0.92 -4.53
C ASP A 150 2.34 0.61 -5.91
N SER A 151 1.02 0.42 -5.97
CA SER A 151 0.32 0.11 -7.21
C SER A 151 0.28 1.28 -8.19
N MET A 152 0.19 2.51 -7.69
CA MET A 152 0.23 3.72 -8.53
C MET A 152 1.63 3.99 -9.07
N LEU A 153 2.68 3.80 -8.24
CA LEU A 153 4.07 3.85 -8.73
C LEU A 153 4.31 2.79 -9.79
N MET A 154 3.89 1.54 -9.54
CA MET A 154 4.02 0.44 -10.52
C MET A 154 3.37 0.80 -11.86
N ALA A 155 2.17 1.40 -11.83
CA ALA A 155 1.49 1.84 -13.05
C ALA A 155 2.31 2.89 -13.82
N LYS A 156 2.87 3.88 -13.13
CA LYS A 156 3.75 4.90 -13.74
C LYS A 156 5.02 4.29 -14.32
N LEU A 157 5.66 3.35 -13.62
CA LEU A 157 6.83 2.64 -14.10
C LEU A 157 6.54 1.81 -15.36
N PHE A 158 5.38 1.17 -15.44
CA PHE A 158 4.96 0.46 -16.65
C PHE A 158 4.66 1.40 -17.82
N GLN A 159 4.06 2.58 -17.58
CA GLN A 159 3.91 3.60 -18.63
C GLN A 159 5.25 4.04 -19.15
N GLU A 160 6.23 4.27 -18.27
CA GLU A 160 7.59 4.66 -18.65
C GLU A 160 8.32 3.52 -19.37
N LEU A 161 8.19 2.27 -18.90
CA LEU A 161 8.74 1.10 -19.57
C LEU A 161 8.21 0.97 -21.01
N LYS A 162 6.91 1.17 -21.20
CA LYS A 162 6.28 1.08 -22.53
C LYS A 162 6.80 2.14 -23.52
N ARG A 163 7.16 3.34 -23.03
CA ARG A 163 7.74 4.41 -23.87
C ARG A 163 9.16 4.10 -24.34
N HIS A 164 9.93 3.36 -23.53
CA HIS A 164 11.35 3.08 -23.78
C HIS A 164 11.63 1.63 -24.19
N ASN A 165 10.62 0.91 -24.53
CA ASN A 165 10.66 -0.52 -24.75
C ASN A 165 11.31 -0.90 -26.08
N LYS A 166 12.04 -2.02 -26.09
CA LYS A 166 12.71 -2.60 -27.26
C LYS A 166 11.86 -3.64 -28.00
N PHE A 167 10.73 -4.03 -27.44
CA PHE A 167 9.82 -5.04 -28.01
C PHE A 167 8.36 -4.70 -27.69
N PRO A 168 7.37 -5.13 -28.47
CA PRO A 168 5.98 -4.79 -28.25
C PRO A 168 5.40 -5.56 -27.04
N PHE A 169 4.63 -4.88 -26.21
CA PHE A 169 3.74 -5.44 -25.21
C PHE A 169 2.57 -4.49 -24.94
N GLU A 170 1.48 -5.00 -24.36
CA GLU A 170 0.29 -4.22 -24.06
C GLU A 170 0.07 -4.10 -22.56
N LEU A 171 -0.57 -3.01 -22.15
CA LEU A 171 -0.92 -2.74 -20.75
C LEU A 171 -2.41 -2.47 -20.61
N VAL A 172 -2.99 -3.04 -19.57
CA VAL A 172 -4.34 -2.71 -19.07
C VAL A 172 -4.20 -2.34 -17.61
N PHE A 173 -4.61 -1.13 -17.22
CA PHE A 173 -4.57 -0.67 -15.84
C PHE A 173 -5.91 -1.02 -15.18
N LEU A 174 -5.90 -2.03 -14.31
CA LEU A 174 -7.10 -2.67 -13.80
C LEU A 174 -7.33 -2.32 -12.32
N VAL A 175 -8.44 -1.66 -12.05
CA VAL A 175 -8.94 -1.39 -10.69
C VAL A 175 -10.10 -2.32 -10.39
N MET A 176 -9.98 -3.11 -9.33
CA MET A 176 -11.09 -3.88 -8.82
C MET A 176 -11.73 -3.14 -7.65
N ASP A 177 -13.01 -2.84 -7.78
CA ASP A 177 -13.83 -2.31 -6.70
C ASP A 177 -14.52 -3.46 -5.96
N PRO A 178 -14.12 -3.80 -4.73
CA PRO A 178 -14.72 -4.86 -3.93
C PRO A 178 -15.96 -4.40 -3.14
N GLY A 179 -16.49 -3.22 -3.41
CA GLY A 179 -17.55 -2.53 -2.68
C GLY A 179 -17.01 -1.35 -1.87
N TYR A 180 -16.15 -0.54 -2.47
CA TYR A 180 -15.63 0.67 -1.83
C TYR A 180 -16.76 1.64 -1.46
N CYS A 181 -16.54 2.48 -0.44
CA CYS A 181 -17.34 3.68 -0.28
C CYS A 181 -17.04 4.68 -1.42
N VAL A 182 -17.96 5.57 -1.69
CA VAL A 182 -17.86 6.55 -2.79
C VAL A 182 -16.58 7.37 -2.68
N GLU A 183 -16.22 7.79 -1.48
CA GLU A 183 -15.04 8.61 -1.21
C GLU A 183 -13.72 7.87 -1.55
N ASN A 184 -13.61 6.59 -1.20
CA ASN A 184 -12.42 5.79 -1.53
C ASN A 184 -12.27 5.61 -3.04
N ARG A 185 -13.38 5.35 -3.73
CA ARG A 185 -13.40 5.22 -5.18
C ARG A 185 -13.01 6.52 -5.87
N ASP A 186 -13.58 7.65 -5.43
CA ASP A 186 -13.26 8.98 -5.95
C ASP A 186 -11.77 9.31 -5.80
N VAL A 187 -11.15 8.97 -4.67
CA VAL A 187 -9.71 9.19 -4.45
C VAL A 187 -8.87 8.34 -5.41
N ILE A 188 -9.24 7.07 -5.64
CA ILE A 188 -8.54 6.20 -6.59
C ILE A 188 -8.62 6.77 -8.01
N GLU A 189 -9.83 7.11 -8.46
CA GLU A 189 -10.07 7.62 -9.80
C GLU A 189 -9.43 9.01 -10.01
N SER A 190 -9.47 9.87 -9.00
CA SER A 190 -8.85 11.19 -9.03
C SER A 190 -7.33 11.09 -9.10
N ASN A 191 -6.70 10.23 -8.30
CA ASN A 191 -5.26 9.96 -8.39
C ASN A 191 -4.87 9.38 -9.76
N ALA A 192 -5.68 8.48 -10.32
CA ALA A 192 -5.44 7.92 -11.63
C ALA A 192 -5.49 9.01 -12.72
N ARG A 193 -6.49 9.90 -12.67
CA ARG A 193 -6.60 11.06 -13.57
C ARG A 193 -5.40 12.00 -13.43
N ARG A 194 -5.06 12.38 -12.19
CA ARG A 194 -3.92 13.28 -11.89
C ARG A 194 -2.59 12.73 -12.38
N LEU A 195 -2.41 11.41 -12.32
CA LEU A 195 -1.21 10.72 -12.79
C LEU A 195 -1.29 10.31 -14.27
N ASN A 196 -2.36 10.66 -14.97
CA ASN A 196 -2.62 10.26 -16.35
C ASN A 196 -2.49 8.73 -16.56
N ILE A 197 -3.15 7.96 -15.67
CA ILE A 197 -3.22 6.49 -15.76
C ILE A 197 -4.62 6.12 -16.27
N PRO A 198 -4.76 5.54 -17.48
CA PRO A 198 -6.06 5.16 -18.04
C PRO A 198 -6.57 3.87 -17.38
N ILE A 199 -7.30 4.00 -16.29
CA ILE A 199 -7.82 2.86 -15.52
C ILE A 199 -9.09 2.26 -16.13
N THR A 200 -9.21 0.94 -16.01
CA THR A 200 -10.43 0.17 -16.24
C THR A 200 -10.94 -0.32 -14.89
N VAL A 201 -12.07 0.19 -14.45
CA VAL A 201 -12.69 -0.20 -13.17
C VAL A 201 -13.70 -1.32 -13.41
N PHE A 202 -13.74 -2.31 -12.52
CA PHE A 202 -14.82 -3.31 -12.47
C PHE A 202 -15.22 -3.58 -11.03
N GLU A 203 -16.50 -3.84 -10.83
CA GLU A 203 -17.10 -4.01 -9.52
C GLU A 203 -17.25 -5.48 -9.15
N THR A 204 -17.18 -5.75 -7.85
CA THR A 204 -17.42 -7.06 -7.25
C THR A 204 -18.07 -6.90 -5.89
N ASP A 205 -18.77 -7.93 -5.43
CA ASP A 205 -19.48 -7.93 -4.14
C ASP A 205 -18.68 -8.62 -3.02
N ILE A 206 -17.36 -8.48 -3.05
CA ILE A 206 -16.47 -9.18 -2.11
C ILE A 206 -16.71 -8.73 -0.68
N PHE A 207 -16.84 -7.43 -0.43
CA PHE A 207 -16.99 -6.93 0.93
C PHE A 207 -18.26 -7.44 1.60
N ASN A 208 -19.37 -7.50 0.87
CA ASN A 208 -20.60 -8.08 1.40
C ASN A 208 -20.46 -9.59 1.64
N SER A 209 -19.74 -10.31 0.74
CA SER A 209 -19.52 -11.73 0.88
C SER A 209 -18.64 -12.13 2.08
N VAL A 210 -17.73 -11.26 2.51
CA VAL A 210 -16.83 -11.53 3.66
C VAL A 210 -17.30 -10.86 4.95
N TYR A 211 -18.36 -10.04 4.91
CA TYR A 211 -18.83 -9.28 6.07
C TYR A 211 -19.27 -10.18 7.25
N ASN A 212 -19.86 -11.32 6.95
CA ASN A 212 -20.40 -12.27 7.94
C ASN A 212 -19.45 -13.43 8.27
N VAL A 213 -18.17 -13.33 7.92
CA VAL A 213 -17.20 -14.41 8.15
C VAL A 213 -16.37 -14.10 9.40
N ASP A 214 -16.61 -14.89 10.49
CA ASP A 214 -15.95 -14.69 11.77
C ASP A 214 -14.45 -15.05 11.77
N LYS A 215 -14.02 -15.99 10.91
CA LYS A 215 -12.64 -16.48 10.89
C LYS A 215 -11.89 -16.02 9.64
N TYR A 216 -10.83 -15.22 9.86
CA TYR A 216 -9.89 -14.79 8.82
C TYR A 216 -10.50 -14.03 7.62
N PRO A 217 -11.37 -13.01 7.82
CA PRO A 217 -12.03 -12.30 6.72
C PRO A 217 -11.04 -11.67 5.74
N CYS A 218 -9.90 -11.14 6.22
CA CYS A 218 -8.86 -10.57 5.37
C CYS A 218 -8.18 -11.60 4.46
N TYR A 219 -7.95 -12.82 4.94
CA TYR A 219 -7.40 -13.90 4.11
C TYR A 219 -8.36 -14.30 3.00
N LEU A 220 -9.64 -14.48 3.33
CA LEU A 220 -10.67 -14.81 2.36
C LEU A 220 -10.83 -13.69 1.33
N CYS A 221 -10.90 -12.44 1.77
CA CYS A 221 -10.95 -11.27 0.90
C CYS A 221 -9.76 -11.24 -0.08
N ALA A 222 -8.53 -11.42 0.41
CA ALA A 222 -7.35 -11.43 -0.44
C ALA A 222 -7.37 -12.57 -1.48
N ARG A 223 -7.85 -13.75 -1.09
CA ARG A 223 -8.02 -14.90 -1.99
C ARG A 223 -9.06 -14.64 -3.08
N MET A 224 -10.23 -14.13 -2.70
CA MET A 224 -11.31 -13.78 -3.64
C MET A 224 -10.85 -12.69 -4.60
N ARG A 225 -10.24 -11.61 -4.08
CA ARG A 225 -9.70 -10.52 -4.89
C ARG A 225 -8.79 -11.04 -6.00
N ARG A 226 -7.87 -11.94 -5.67
CA ARG A 226 -6.95 -12.53 -6.65
C ARG A 226 -7.69 -13.31 -7.73
N GLY A 227 -8.68 -14.11 -7.36
CA GLY A 227 -9.52 -14.85 -8.30
C GLY A 227 -10.25 -13.95 -9.29
N TYR A 228 -10.88 -12.88 -8.80
CA TYR A 228 -11.58 -11.91 -9.66
C TYR A 228 -10.62 -11.15 -10.59
N LEU A 229 -9.44 -10.77 -10.09
CA LEU A 229 -8.42 -10.11 -10.91
C LEU A 229 -7.95 -11.01 -12.06
N TYR A 230 -7.66 -12.29 -11.80
CA TYR A 230 -7.31 -13.24 -12.87
C TYR A 230 -8.43 -13.40 -13.88
N LYS A 231 -9.68 -13.61 -13.39
CA LYS A 231 -10.84 -13.77 -14.26
C LYS A 231 -11.02 -12.57 -15.18
N LYS A 232 -10.96 -11.35 -14.63
CA LYS A 232 -11.13 -10.11 -15.41
C LYS A 232 -9.98 -9.88 -16.39
N ALA A 233 -8.74 -10.08 -15.96
CA ALA A 233 -7.56 -9.96 -16.81
C ALA A 233 -7.64 -10.93 -18.01
N LYS A 234 -8.02 -12.21 -17.77
CA LYS A 234 -8.21 -13.18 -18.84
C LYS A 234 -9.32 -12.78 -19.82
N GLN A 235 -10.43 -12.22 -19.34
CA GLN A 235 -11.50 -11.68 -20.20
C GLN A 235 -11.04 -10.53 -21.09
N LEU A 236 -10.07 -9.75 -20.62
CA LEU A 236 -9.46 -8.65 -21.37
C LEU A 236 -8.32 -9.11 -22.30
N GLY A 237 -8.09 -10.43 -22.38
CA GLY A 237 -7.04 -11.03 -23.20
C GLY A 237 -5.63 -10.89 -22.62
N CYS A 238 -5.49 -10.55 -21.34
CA CYS A 238 -4.20 -10.50 -20.67
C CYS A 238 -3.68 -11.91 -20.36
N ASN A 239 -2.37 -12.11 -20.50
CA ASN A 239 -1.68 -13.33 -20.09
C ASN A 239 -0.92 -13.17 -18.76
N LYS A 240 -0.77 -11.92 -18.27
CA LYS A 240 -0.10 -11.63 -17.00
C LYS A 240 -0.92 -10.67 -16.13
N ILE A 241 -0.83 -10.85 -14.79
CA ILE A 241 -1.24 -9.85 -13.81
C ILE A 241 -0.03 -9.35 -13.04
N ALA A 242 0.12 -8.03 -12.91
CA ALA A 242 1.19 -7.39 -12.15
C ALA A 242 0.65 -6.89 -10.81
N LEU A 243 1.31 -7.28 -9.70
CA LEU A 243 0.98 -6.87 -8.34
C LEU A 243 2.12 -6.04 -7.73
N GLY A 244 1.76 -4.98 -7.02
CA GLY A 244 2.68 -3.99 -6.45
C GLY A 244 3.40 -4.42 -5.16
N HIS A 245 3.79 -5.70 -5.03
CA HIS A 245 4.61 -6.14 -3.90
C HIS A 245 6.07 -5.73 -4.13
N HIS A 246 6.70 -5.24 -3.07
CA HIS A 246 8.06 -4.69 -3.09
C HIS A 246 9.05 -5.51 -2.24
N TYR A 247 10.32 -5.13 -2.24
CA TYR A 247 11.41 -5.82 -1.55
C TYR A 247 11.11 -6.10 -0.08
N ASP A 248 10.57 -5.11 0.63
CA ASP A 248 10.30 -5.23 2.06
C ASP A 248 9.17 -6.26 2.34
N ASP A 249 8.16 -6.37 1.45
CA ASP A 249 7.16 -7.44 1.52
C ASP A 249 7.77 -8.84 1.40
N VAL A 250 8.81 -8.97 0.57
CA VAL A 250 9.52 -10.24 0.36
C VAL A 250 10.24 -10.68 1.63
N ILE A 251 11.06 -9.80 2.22
CA ILE A 251 11.80 -10.12 3.44
C ILE A 251 10.88 -10.38 4.64
N GLU A 252 9.79 -9.63 4.75
CA GLU A 252 8.74 -9.88 5.75
C GLU A 252 8.10 -11.26 5.56
N THR A 253 7.82 -11.65 4.32
CA THR A 253 7.22 -12.96 4.01
C THR A 253 8.16 -14.11 4.34
N ILE A 254 9.46 -13.96 4.09
CA ILE A 254 10.47 -14.95 4.45
C ILE A 254 10.46 -15.19 5.97
N LEU A 255 10.58 -14.11 6.76
CA LEU A 255 10.59 -14.23 8.22
C LEU A 255 9.26 -14.72 8.79
N MET A 256 8.13 -14.29 8.22
CA MET A 256 6.81 -14.82 8.61
C MET A 256 6.72 -16.33 8.34
N GLY A 257 7.23 -16.81 7.21
CA GLY A 257 7.29 -18.24 6.88
C GLY A 257 8.12 -19.01 7.91
N MET A 258 9.28 -18.49 8.27
CA MET A 258 10.18 -19.13 9.24
C MET A 258 9.62 -19.12 10.67
N LEU A 259 9.20 -17.96 11.17
CA LEU A 259 8.85 -17.76 12.59
C LEU A 259 7.44 -18.23 12.95
N TYR A 260 6.49 -18.13 12.02
CA TYR A 260 5.10 -18.53 12.28
C TYR A 260 4.63 -19.72 11.48
N GLY A 261 5.31 -20.06 10.37
CA GLY A 261 4.95 -21.19 9.52
C GLY A 261 5.87 -22.39 9.59
N GLY A 262 7.06 -22.26 10.24
CA GLY A 262 8.06 -23.31 10.26
C GLY A 262 8.55 -23.71 8.86
N GLN A 263 8.55 -22.76 7.91
CA GLN A 263 8.89 -23.00 6.52
C GLN A 263 9.84 -21.93 5.98
N VAL A 264 10.86 -22.36 5.24
CA VAL A 264 11.70 -21.45 4.46
C VAL A 264 11.09 -21.31 3.08
N GLN A 265 10.35 -20.22 2.86
CA GLN A 265 9.72 -19.91 1.58
C GLN A 265 9.65 -18.40 1.38
N THR A 266 9.59 -17.99 0.13
CA THR A 266 9.47 -16.59 -0.24
C THR A 266 8.25 -16.31 -1.13
N MET A 267 7.99 -15.04 -1.33
CA MET A 267 7.07 -14.54 -2.34
C MET A 267 7.80 -14.53 -3.69
N MET A 268 7.48 -15.45 -4.59
CA MET A 268 8.19 -15.56 -5.88
C MET A 268 7.96 -14.33 -6.77
N PRO A 269 8.97 -13.83 -7.49
CA PRO A 269 8.84 -12.68 -8.40
C PRO A 269 7.92 -12.97 -9.60
N LYS A 270 7.85 -14.24 -10.04
CA LYS A 270 7.01 -14.72 -11.16
C LYS A 270 6.40 -16.08 -10.79
N LEU A 271 5.12 -16.27 -11.09
CA LEU A 271 4.39 -17.50 -10.81
C LEU A 271 3.40 -17.82 -11.92
N HIS A 272 3.32 -19.09 -12.34
CA HIS A 272 2.17 -19.57 -13.11
C HIS A 272 0.93 -19.67 -12.22
N SER A 273 -0.22 -19.32 -12.77
CA SER A 273 -1.49 -19.51 -12.08
C SER A 273 -1.89 -20.99 -12.10
N THR A 274 -2.20 -21.56 -10.95
CA THR A 274 -2.69 -22.93 -10.84
C THR A 274 -4.14 -23.09 -11.29
N ASN A 275 -4.93 -22.00 -11.24
CA ASN A 275 -6.37 -22.04 -11.53
C ASN A 275 -6.75 -21.40 -12.88
N TYR A 276 -5.83 -20.71 -13.51
CA TYR A 276 -6.05 -19.98 -14.77
C TYR A 276 -4.91 -20.31 -15.74
N GLU A 277 -5.13 -21.36 -16.54
CA GLU A 277 -4.15 -21.83 -17.52
C GLU A 277 -3.70 -20.71 -18.45
N GLY A 278 -2.39 -20.62 -18.71
CA GLY A 278 -1.76 -19.60 -19.54
C GLY A 278 -1.62 -18.23 -18.87
N MET A 279 -1.99 -18.09 -17.60
CA MET A 279 -1.85 -16.84 -16.84
C MET A 279 -0.65 -16.89 -15.89
N GLU A 280 0.07 -15.78 -15.81
CA GLU A 280 1.17 -15.59 -14.85
C GLU A 280 0.89 -14.42 -13.90
N LEU A 281 1.44 -14.50 -12.70
CA LEU A 281 1.53 -13.38 -11.76
C LEU A 281 2.97 -12.88 -11.73
N ILE A 282 3.15 -11.57 -11.84
CA ILE A 282 4.46 -10.92 -11.75
C ILE A 282 4.49 -9.84 -10.68
N ARG A 283 5.68 -9.60 -10.10
CA ARG A 283 5.93 -8.59 -9.07
C ARG A 283 7.07 -7.66 -9.48
N PRO A 284 6.77 -6.63 -10.29
CA PRO A 284 7.81 -5.77 -10.88
C PRO A 284 8.57 -4.91 -9.87
N LEU A 285 7.98 -4.63 -8.69
CA LEU A 285 8.63 -3.88 -7.62
C LEU A 285 9.51 -4.76 -6.69
N TYR A 286 9.76 -6.02 -7.06
CA TYR A 286 10.43 -7.02 -6.22
C TYR A 286 11.78 -6.56 -5.62
N LEU A 287 12.54 -5.74 -6.35
CA LEU A 287 13.82 -5.19 -5.93
C LEU A 287 13.74 -3.72 -5.45
N VAL A 288 12.56 -3.11 -5.46
CA VAL A 288 12.35 -1.72 -5.05
C VAL A 288 12.05 -1.67 -3.56
N ARG A 289 12.70 -0.75 -2.81
CA ARG A 289 12.52 -0.59 -1.37
C ARG A 289 11.30 0.26 -1.04
N GLU A 290 10.56 -0.09 0.03
CA GLU A 290 9.41 0.69 0.50
C GLU A 290 9.79 2.12 0.85
N ALA A 291 10.98 2.32 1.45
CA ALA A 291 11.49 3.65 1.78
C ALA A 291 11.61 4.56 0.56
N GLU A 292 12.05 4.02 -0.60
CA GLU A 292 12.15 4.78 -1.84
C GLU A 292 10.77 5.09 -2.45
N ILE A 293 9.81 4.19 -2.30
CA ILE A 293 8.42 4.41 -2.72
C ILE A 293 7.78 5.53 -1.89
N LYS A 294 8.01 5.53 -0.57
CA LYS A 294 7.58 6.62 0.33
C LYS A 294 8.25 7.94 -0.05
N HIS A 295 9.57 7.93 -0.28
CA HIS A 295 10.31 9.12 -0.70
C HIS A 295 9.79 9.66 -2.05
N TRP A 296 9.48 8.81 -3.03
CA TRP A 296 8.87 9.23 -4.28
C TRP A 296 7.49 9.85 -4.08
N ARG A 297 6.65 9.27 -3.24
CA ARG A 297 5.34 9.82 -2.84
C ARG A 297 5.49 11.21 -2.27
N ASP A 298 6.37 11.37 -1.27
CA ASP A 298 6.54 12.62 -0.52
C ASP A 298 7.17 13.72 -1.39
N TYR A 299 8.19 13.38 -2.19
CA TYR A 299 8.83 14.30 -3.14
C TYR A 299 7.83 14.88 -4.14
N ASN A 300 6.91 14.05 -4.63
CA ASN A 300 5.88 14.46 -5.57
C ASN A 300 4.59 14.94 -4.86
N LYS A 301 4.57 15.07 -3.56
CA LYS A 301 3.38 15.47 -2.77
C LYS A 301 2.13 14.66 -3.14
N LEU A 302 2.32 13.34 -3.29
CA LEU A 302 1.25 12.41 -3.63
C LEU A 302 0.58 11.88 -2.38
N ASN A 303 -0.74 11.84 -2.40
CA ASN A 303 -1.55 11.35 -1.30
C ASN A 303 -2.41 10.19 -1.78
N PHE A 304 -2.21 9.03 -1.17
CA PHE A 304 -2.91 7.81 -1.51
C PHE A 304 -3.73 7.30 -0.32
N ILE A 305 -4.72 6.46 -0.61
CA ILE A 305 -5.43 5.75 0.44
C ILE A 305 -4.53 4.65 1.02
N GLN A 306 -4.54 4.53 2.35
CA GLN A 306 -3.80 3.48 3.04
C GLN A 306 -4.48 2.12 2.86
N CYS A 307 -5.77 2.08 3.16
CA CYS A 307 -6.62 0.91 2.98
C CYS A 307 -7.98 1.38 2.49
N ALA A 308 -8.40 0.87 1.33
CA ALA A 308 -9.72 1.14 0.80
C ALA A 308 -10.80 0.20 1.37
N CYS A 309 -10.47 -0.58 2.40
CA CYS A 309 -11.38 -1.53 3.02
C CYS A 309 -12.49 -0.80 3.77
N ARG A 310 -13.73 -1.25 3.61
CA ARG A 310 -14.92 -0.74 4.32
C ARG A 310 -14.85 -0.98 5.83
N PHE A 311 -13.99 -1.92 6.24
CA PHE A 311 -13.80 -2.37 7.62
C PHE A 311 -12.61 -1.71 8.31
N THR A 312 -12.01 -0.65 7.77
CA THR A 312 -10.82 -0.02 8.37
C THR A 312 -11.06 0.44 9.81
N ASP A 313 -12.27 0.86 10.13
CA ASP A 313 -12.63 1.34 11.46
C ASP A 313 -12.89 0.18 12.47
N THR A 314 -13.16 -1.02 11.95
CA THR A 314 -13.43 -2.25 12.75
C THR A 314 -12.44 -3.37 12.50
N CYS A 315 -11.52 -3.21 11.56
CA CYS A 315 -10.57 -4.25 11.15
C CYS A 315 -9.48 -4.42 12.20
N THR A 316 -9.45 -5.57 12.86
CA THR A 316 -8.40 -5.95 13.82
C THR A 316 -6.98 -5.98 13.22
N THR A 317 -6.87 -6.03 11.90
CA THR A 317 -5.59 -6.00 11.16
C THR A 317 -5.09 -4.58 10.89
N CYS A 318 -6.01 -3.60 10.82
CA CYS A 318 -5.72 -2.20 10.49
C CYS A 318 -6.00 -1.26 11.67
N SER A 319 -6.62 -1.72 12.74
CA SER A 319 -6.94 -0.93 13.93
C SER A 319 -5.76 -0.90 14.90
N PRO A 320 -5.32 0.28 15.38
CA PRO A 320 -4.23 0.41 16.35
C PRO A 320 -4.57 -0.17 17.73
N ASN A 321 -5.87 -0.30 18.05
CA ASN A 321 -6.36 -0.74 19.35
C ASN A 321 -6.52 -2.27 19.49
N SER A 322 -6.17 -3.07 18.46
CA SER A 322 -6.06 -4.51 18.66
C SER A 322 -4.78 -4.78 19.45
N ASN A 323 -4.91 -5.22 20.71
CA ASN A 323 -3.80 -5.74 21.54
C ASN A 323 -3.08 -6.94 20.90
N THR A 324 -3.49 -7.35 19.70
CA THR A 324 -2.83 -8.30 18.81
C THR A 324 -2.39 -7.56 17.57
N GLY A 325 -1.24 -6.90 17.63
CA GLY A 325 -0.57 -6.33 16.45
C GLY A 325 -0.53 -7.36 15.32
N SER A 326 -0.78 -6.93 14.08
CA SER A 326 -0.67 -7.83 12.92
C SER A 326 0.71 -8.49 12.96
N LYS A 327 0.79 -9.83 12.78
CA LYS A 327 2.06 -10.58 12.71
C LYS A 327 3.07 -9.92 11.76
N ARG A 328 2.58 -9.27 10.71
CA ARG A 328 3.41 -8.51 9.78
C ARG A 328 4.02 -7.27 10.44
N GLN A 329 3.28 -6.57 11.30
CA GLN A 329 3.80 -5.42 12.04
C GLN A 329 4.88 -5.82 13.04
N GLU A 330 4.70 -6.97 13.72
CA GLU A 330 5.72 -7.53 14.62
C GLU A 330 7.02 -7.84 13.84
N ILE A 331 6.91 -8.43 12.64
CA ILE A 331 8.07 -8.72 11.79
C ILE A 331 8.74 -7.42 11.31
N LYS A 332 7.98 -6.39 10.92
CA LYS A 332 8.55 -5.09 10.55
C LYS A 332 9.37 -4.50 11.70
N GLN A 333 8.84 -4.54 12.92
CA GLN A 333 9.53 -4.05 14.11
C GLN A 333 10.79 -4.88 14.41
N LEU A 334 10.71 -6.21 14.27
CA LEU A 334 11.85 -7.10 14.44
C LEU A 334 12.97 -6.78 13.44
N ILE A 335 12.64 -6.64 12.16
CA ILE A 335 13.61 -6.27 11.12
C ILE A 335 14.26 -4.92 11.44
N ALA A 336 13.45 -3.92 11.83
CA ALA A 336 13.94 -2.59 12.18
C ALA A 336 14.92 -2.62 13.37
N ASN A 337 14.65 -3.45 14.37
CA ASN A 337 15.54 -3.63 15.52
C ASN A 337 16.85 -4.36 15.15
N LEU A 338 16.75 -5.42 14.36
CA LEU A 338 17.93 -6.17 13.88
C LEU A 338 18.82 -5.31 12.98
N LYS A 339 18.22 -4.43 12.18
CA LYS A 339 18.96 -3.49 11.30
C LYS A 339 19.85 -2.51 12.08
N LYS A 340 19.45 -2.13 13.30
CA LYS A 340 20.28 -1.28 14.19
C LYS A 340 21.56 -1.97 14.61
N ILE A 341 21.53 -3.32 14.71
CA ILE A 341 22.68 -4.16 15.10
C ILE A 341 23.53 -4.49 13.88
N ASN A 342 22.89 -4.88 12.77
CA ASN A 342 23.57 -5.24 11.54
C ASN A 342 22.86 -4.55 10.33
N PRO A 343 23.47 -3.53 9.71
CA PRO A 343 22.91 -2.83 8.55
C PRO A 343 22.62 -3.73 7.34
N GLN A 344 23.29 -4.90 7.25
CA GLN A 344 23.14 -5.85 6.13
C GLN A 344 22.00 -6.86 6.34
N ILE A 345 21.30 -6.81 7.47
CA ILE A 345 20.33 -7.85 7.83
C ILE A 345 19.21 -8.04 6.79
N GLU A 346 18.72 -6.95 6.22
CA GLU A 346 17.66 -7.00 5.21
C GLU A 346 18.15 -7.72 3.93
N SER A 347 19.37 -7.43 3.48
CA SER A 347 20.01 -8.09 2.35
C SER A 347 20.27 -9.57 2.65
N ASN A 348 20.74 -9.89 3.85
CA ASN A 348 21.00 -11.27 4.26
C ASN A 348 19.71 -12.10 4.29
N ILE A 349 18.60 -11.54 4.80
CA ILE A 349 17.30 -12.21 4.78
C ILE A 349 16.85 -12.46 3.34
N PHE A 350 16.98 -11.46 2.45
CA PHE A 350 16.58 -11.57 1.05
C PHE A 350 17.36 -12.68 0.34
N HIS A 351 18.69 -12.66 0.44
CA HIS A 351 19.56 -13.64 -0.23
C HIS A 351 19.56 -15.02 0.41
N SER A 352 19.05 -15.17 1.63
CA SER A 352 19.00 -16.49 2.30
C SER A 352 18.17 -17.52 1.54
N VAL A 353 17.18 -17.09 0.76
CA VAL A 353 16.34 -17.97 -0.06
C VAL A 353 16.85 -18.16 -1.49
N GLU A 354 17.87 -17.38 -1.90
CA GLU A 354 18.58 -17.54 -3.16
C GLU A 354 19.80 -18.45 -3.00
N ASN A 355 20.43 -18.45 -1.82
CA ASN A 355 21.65 -19.18 -1.50
C ASN A 355 21.38 -20.41 -0.61
N VAL A 356 20.35 -21.18 -0.97
CA VAL A 356 20.00 -22.40 -0.22
C VAL A 356 20.97 -23.53 -0.58
N ASN A 357 21.79 -23.96 0.40
CA ASN A 357 22.66 -25.14 0.23
C ASN A 357 21.87 -26.39 0.63
N LEU A 358 21.47 -27.18 -0.37
CA LEU A 358 20.67 -28.39 -0.16
C LEU A 358 21.44 -29.48 0.63
N ASP A 359 22.75 -29.49 0.61
CA ASP A 359 23.56 -30.49 1.33
C ASP A 359 23.52 -30.31 2.86
N THR A 360 23.18 -29.11 3.31
CA THR A 360 23.08 -28.76 4.73
C THR A 360 21.65 -28.63 5.24
N ILE A 361 20.64 -29.04 4.45
CA ILE A 361 19.22 -29.04 4.81
C ILE A 361 18.75 -30.46 5.11
N ILE A 362 18.07 -30.62 6.27
CA ILE A 362 17.54 -31.92 6.71
C ILE A 362 16.54 -32.51 5.74
N SER A 363 15.63 -31.68 5.21
CA SER A 363 14.69 -32.09 4.16
C SER A 363 14.14 -30.89 3.40
N TYR A 364 13.76 -31.10 2.15
CA TYR A 364 13.03 -30.09 1.35
C TYR A 364 11.87 -30.73 0.61
N LYS A 365 10.91 -29.90 0.22
CA LYS A 365 9.77 -30.31 -0.61
C LYS A 365 9.95 -29.79 -2.04
N GLN A 366 9.70 -30.66 -3.01
CA GLN A 366 9.64 -30.29 -4.43
C GLN A 366 8.32 -30.84 -5.00
N GLY A 367 7.35 -29.97 -5.21
CA GLY A 367 5.96 -30.40 -5.45
C GLY A 367 5.42 -31.16 -4.23
N ASP A 368 4.87 -32.35 -4.48
CA ASP A 368 4.35 -33.24 -3.42
C ASP A 368 5.42 -34.14 -2.81
N ASN A 369 6.60 -34.18 -3.40
CA ASN A 369 7.70 -35.03 -2.94
C ASN A 369 8.49 -34.34 -1.81
N LYS A 370 8.74 -35.09 -0.72
CA LYS A 370 9.64 -34.70 0.35
C LYS A 370 10.94 -35.50 0.19
N VAL A 371 12.06 -34.78 0.04
CA VAL A 371 13.39 -35.37 -0.05
C VAL A 371 14.10 -35.18 1.30
N SER A 372 14.51 -36.27 1.94
CA SER A 372 15.26 -36.28 3.19
C SER A 372 16.79 -36.21 2.91
N PHE A 373 17.56 -35.76 3.91
CA PHE A 373 19.02 -35.87 3.81
C PHE A 373 19.48 -37.34 3.74
N LEU A 374 18.73 -38.25 4.35
CA LEU A 374 19.04 -39.71 4.28
C LEU A 374 18.94 -40.25 2.86
N ASP A 375 18.04 -39.72 2.04
CA ASP A 375 17.90 -40.13 0.63
C ASP A 375 19.11 -39.77 -0.23
N ARG A 376 20.01 -38.92 0.30
CA ARG A 376 21.19 -38.37 -0.36
C ARG A 376 22.50 -38.69 0.39
N TYR A 377 22.41 -39.31 1.58
CA TYR A 377 23.53 -39.45 2.53
C TYR A 377 24.71 -40.19 1.93
N ASP A 378 24.46 -41.30 1.23
CA ASP A 378 25.53 -42.14 0.63
C ASP A 378 26.17 -41.50 -0.63
N ASP A 379 25.52 -40.49 -1.22
CA ASP A 379 26.01 -39.71 -2.36
C ASP A 379 26.73 -38.43 -1.93
N MET A 380 26.53 -37.99 -0.69
CA MET A 380 27.20 -36.85 -0.09
C MET A 380 28.69 -37.21 0.14
N GLY A 381 29.58 -36.72 -0.71
CA GLY A 381 31.02 -36.94 -0.60
C GLY A 381 31.67 -37.74 -1.75
N LYS A 382 30.88 -38.26 -2.68
CA LYS A 382 31.41 -38.94 -3.88
C LYS A 382 31.82 -37.99 -5.02
N GLY A 383 31.63 -36.67 -4.84
CA GLY A 383 31.87 -35.62 -5.82
C GLY A 383 32.86 -34.56 -5.39
N LYS A 384 34.05 -34.98 -4.90
CA LYS A 384 35.22 -34.11 -4.73
C LYS A 384 36.39 -34.65 -5.49
#